data_54e34e0f7295b711e82ce2a67d7473ca
#
_entry.id   54e34e0f7295b711e82ce2a67d7473ca
#
_cell.length_a   1.000
_cell.length_b   1.000
_cell.length_c   1.000
_cell.angle_alpha   90.00
_cell.angle_beta   90.00
_cell.angle_gamma   90.00
#
_symmetry.space_group_name_H-M   'P 1'
#
loop_
_entity.id
_entity.type
_entity.pdbx_description
1 polymer ?
#
loop_
_entity_poly.entity_id
_entity_poly.type
_entity_poly.pdbx_seq_one_letter_code
_entity_poly.pdbx_strand_id
1 'polypeptide(L)'
;FSRIKASDLLLLNVNDKSVLKKENAPDATAWGLHGAIHKMCPHARCIMHVHSVFATVLASLEDCVLPPINQVASIFYDRQVVDKNYGGLAFEEEGSRCAKLLSNPKKHTFIMGNHGI
;
A
#
# COMPACT_ATOMS: atom_id res chain seq x y z
N PHE A 1 -0.69 -17.20 -4.49
CA PHE A 1 -0.24 -17.21 -3.07
C PHE A 1 -0.24 -18.62 -2.45
N SER A 2 -1.18 -19.51 -2.76
CA SER A 2 -1.32 -20.85 -2.15
C SER A 2 -0.09 -21.77 -2.31
N ARG A 3 0.85 -21.46 -3.18
CA ARG A 3 2.07 -22.24 -3.44
C ARG A 3 3.36 -21.58 -2.97
N ILE A 4 3.29 -20.35 -2.44
CA ILE A 4 4.48 -19.62 -1.97
C ILE A 4 4.98 -20.25 -0.67
N LYS A 5 6.29 -20.47 -0.61
CA LYS A 5 7.02 -20.94 0.58
C LYS A 5 7.88 -19.82 1.13
N ALA A 6 8.30 -19.93 2.37
CA ALA A 6 9.20 -18.96 2.99
C ALA A 6 10.51 -18.76 2.20
N SER A 7 11.01 -19.83 1.56
CA SER A 7 12.19 -19.79 0.69
C SER A 7 12.02 -18.96 -0.60
N ASP A 8 10.77 -18.68 -0.99
CA ASP A 8 10.47 -17.92 -2.20
C ASP A 8 10.41 -16.40 -1.92
N LEU A 9 10.51 -16.01 -0.65
CA LEU A 9 10.50 -14.61 -0.25
C LEU A 9 11.84 -13.95 -0.57
N LEU A 10 11.78 -12.73 -1.12
CA LEU A 10 12.96 -11.95 -1.46
C LEU A 10 13.33 -11.02 -0.30
N LEU A 11 14.58 -11.06 0.13
CA LEU A 11 15.13 -10.05 1.04
C LEU A 11 15.81 -8.97 0.19
N LEU A 12 15.26 -7.76 0.20
CA LEU A 12 15.68 -6.66 -0.65
C LEU A 12 16.06 -5.44 0.18
N ASN A 13 17.11 -4.73 -0.26
CA ASN A 13 17.46 -3.42 0.31
C ASN A 13 16.76 -2.32 -0.49
N VAL A 14 15.88 -1.55 0.16
CA VAL A 14 15.10 -0.46 -0.47
C VAL A 14 15.96 0.64 -1.12
N ASN A 15 17.25 0.71 -0.80
CA ASN A 15 18.17 1.66 -1.40
C ASN A 15 18.93 1.10 -2.60
N ASP A 16 18.83 -0.20 -2.88
CA ASP A 16 19.51 -0.87 -3.98
C ASP A 16 18.58 -1.09 -5.17
N LYS A 17 18.55 -0.12 -6.09
CA LYS A 17 17.75 -0.22 -7.32
C LYS A 17 18.26 -1.27 -8.31
N SER A 18 19.47 -1.81 -8.12
CA SER A 18 20.01 -2.83 -9.02
C SER A 18 19.20 -4.12 -8.97
N VAL A 19 18.45 -4.34 -7.89
CA VAL A 19 17.55 -5.50 -7.71
C VAL A 19 16.49 -5.61 -8.80
N LEU A 20 16.05 -4.47 -9.36
CA LEU A 20 15.05 -4.42 -10.44
C LEU A 20 15.56 -4.94 -11.79
N LYS A 21 16.88 -5.13 -11.92
CA LYS A 21 17.52 -5.64 -13.15
C LYS A 21 17.88 -7.13 -13.06
N LYS A 22 17.62 -7.78 -11.92
CA LYS A 22 17.93 -9.19 -11.70
C LYS A 22 16.85 -10.09 -12.29
N GLU A 23 17.21 -11.34 -12.59
CA GLU A 23 16.27 -12.35 -13.12
C GLU A 23 15.04 -12.54 -12.20
N ASN A 24 15.26 -12.52 -10.87
CA ASN A 24 14.21 -12.62 -9.86
C ASN A 24 13.85 -11.23 -9.28
N ALA A 25 13.71 -10.22 -10.15
CA ALA A 25 13.35 -8.88 -9.72
C ALA A 25 11.97 -8.86 -9.05
N PRO A 26 11.75 -8.03 -8.03
CA PRO A 26 10.40 -7.76 -7.55
C PRO A 26 9.59 -7.04 -8.63
N ASP A 27 8.28 -7.09 -8.52
CA ASP A 27 7.41 -6.25 -9.34
C ASP A 27 7.77 -4.77 -9.16
N ALA A 28 7.94 -4.04 -10.27
CA ALA A 28 8.44 -2.67 -10.23
C ALA A 28 7.43 -1.70 -9.57
N THR A 29 6.13 -1.96 -9.72
CA THR A 29 5.07 -1.14 -9.09
C THR A 29 5.02 -1.39 -7.59
N ALA A 30 5.13 -2.65 -7.17
CA ALA A 30 5.25 -3.01 -5.76
C ALA A 30 6.53 -2.41 -5.14
N TRP A 31 7.66 -2.48 -5.84
CA TRP A 31 8.91 -1.84 -5.40
C TRP A 31 8.74 -0.34 -5.19
N GLY A 32 8.14 0.36 -6.16
CA GLY A 32 7.93 1.81 -6.09
C GLY A 32 7.09 2.21 -4.87
N LEU A 33 5.96 1.55 -4.67
CA LEU A 33 5.04 1.85 -3.58
C LEU A 33 5.59 1.40 -2.21
N HIS A 34 5.86 0.09 -2.04
CA HIS A 34 6.29 -0.48 -0.77
C HIS A 34 7.67 0.04 -0.35
N GLY A 35 8.60 0.17 -1.30
CA GLY A 35 9.95 0.69 -1.05
C GLY A 35 9.92 2.13 -0.54
N ALA A 36 9.09 2.99 -1.12
CA ALA A 36 8.93 4.37 -0.69
C ALA A 36 8.34 4.45 0.73
N ILE A 37 7.29 3.66 1.00
CA ILE A 37 6.65 3.65 2.32
C ILE A 37 7.62 3.13 3.39
N HIS A 38 8.32 2.02 3.17
CA HIS A 38 9.31 1.50 4.12
C HIS A 38 10.46 2.48 4.38
N LYS A 39 10.86 3.25 3.36
CA LYS A 39 11.93 4.25 3.48
C LYS A 39 11.49 5.49 4.26
N MET A 40 10.26 5.95 4.04
CA MET A 40 9.78 7.24 4.54
C MET A 40 8.92 7.12 5.81
N CYS A 41 8.37 5.95 6.08
CA CYS A 41 7.47 5.68 7.20
C CYS A 41 8.06 4.60 8.12
N PRO A 42 8.98 4.92 9.04
CA PRO A 42 9.64 3.93 9.91
C PRO A 42 8.68 3.11 10.79
N HIS A 43 7.49 3.64 11.03
CA HIS A 43 6.43 2.95 11.77
C HIS A 43 5.73 1.86 10.94
N ALA A 44 5.78 1.94 9.62
CA ALA A 44 5.17 0.97 8.69
C ALA A 44 6.09 -0.26 8.52
N ARG A 45 6.17 -1.10 9.55
CA ARG A 45 7.03 -2.31 9.56
C ARG A 45 6.50 -3.45 8.72
N CYS A 46 5.21 -3.47 8.44
CA CYS A 46 4.55 -4.40 7.54
C CYS A 46 3.61 -3.60 6.63
N ILE A 47 3.65 -3.87 5.34
CA ILE A 47 2.79 -3.25 4.34
C ILE A 47 2.15 -4.36 3.53
N MET A 48 0.83 -4.31 3.42
CA MET A 48 0.04 -5.23 2.59
C MET A 48 -0.81 -4.43 1.63
N HIS A 49 -0.84 -4.83 0.37
CA HIS A 49 -1.70 -4.28 -0.66
C HIS A 49 -2.61 -5.37 -1.19
N VAL A 50 -3.89 -5.10 -1.25
CA VAL A 50 -4.90 -6.08 -1.69
C VAL A 50 -6.00 -5.42 -2.53
N HIS A 51 -6.52 -6.20 -3.46
CA HIS A 51 -7.70 -5.88 -4.28
C HIS A 51 -8.87 -6.78 -3.85
N SER A 52 -9.17 -6.85 -2.56
CA SER A 52 -10.35 -7.61 -2.13
C SER A 52 -11.61 -6.96 -2.67
N VAL A 53 -12.60 -7.77 -3.06
CA VAL A 53 -13.81 -7.31 -3.75
C VAL A 53 -14.46 -6.12 -3.01
N PHE A 54 -14.70 -6.27 -1.72
CA PHE A 54 -15.37 -5.21 -0.95
C PHE A 54 -14.50 -3.96 -0.76
N ALA A 55 -13.19 -4.12 -0.59
CA ALA A 55 -12.29 -2.98 -0.48
C ALA A 55 -12.18 -2.22 -1.80
N THR A 56 -12.15 -2.93 -2.94
CA THR A 56 -12.15 -2.31 -4.26
C THR A 56 -13.46 -1.58 -4.53
N VAL A 57 -14.60 -2.18 -4.17
CA VAL A 57 -15.91 -1.50 -4.27
C VAL A 57 -15.91 -0.21 -3.43
N LEU A 58 -15.47 -0.28 -2.16
CA LEU A 58 -15.36 0.91 -1.31
C LEU A 58 -14.47 1.97 -1.94
N ALA A 59 -13.30 1.59 -2.43
CA ALA A 59 -12.34 2.51 -3.07
C ALA A 59 -12.89 3.16 -4.36
N SER A 60 -13.92 2.59 -4.96
CA SER A 60 -14.57 3.11 -6.18
C SER A 60 -15.79 4.01 -5.90
N LEU A 61 -16.14 4.21 -4.63
CA LEU A 61 -17.21 5.12 -4.26
C LEU A 61 -16.72 6.57 -4.24
N GLU A 62 -17.63 7.51 -4.44
CA GLU A 62 -17.34 8.94 -4.29
C GLU A 62 -16.92 9.28 -2.86
N ASP A 63 -17.63 8.75 -1.87
CA ASP A 63 -17.20 8.74 -0.47
C ASP A 63 -16.71 7.34 -0.12
N CYS A 64 -15.40 7.17 -0.15
CA CYS A 64 -14.74 5.90 0.09
C CYS A 64 -14.17 5.75 1.52
N VAL A 65 -14.46 6.68 2.41
CA VAL A 65 -14.11 6.54 3.83
C VAL A 65 -15.06 5.53 4.47
N LEU A 66 -14.52 4.48 5.08
CA LEU A 66 -15.34 3.52 5.83
C LEU A 66 -15.86 4.17 7.12
N PRO A 67 -17.17 4.41 7.24
CA PRO A 67 -17.75 4.98 8.45
C PRO A 67 -17.75 3.97 9.61
N PRO A 68 -17.67 4.41 10.87
CA PRO A 68 -17.63 3.54 12.05
C PRO A 68 -19.02 3.01 12.42
N ILE A 69 -19.70 2.32 11.49
CA ILE A 69 -21.08 1.85 11.62
C ILE A 69 -21.24 0.61 12.52
N ASN A 70 -20.15 -0.02 12.88
CA ASN A 70 -20.14 -1.20 13.78
C ASN A 70 -18.76 -1.32 14.47
N GLN A 71 -18.66 -2.27 15.40
CA GLN A 71 -17.44 -2.48 16.18
C GLN A 71 -16.21 -2.79 15.31
N VAL A 72 -16.36 -3.55 14.22
CA VAL A 72 -15.24 -3.88 13.32
C VAL A 72 -14.84 -2.65 12.50
N ALA A 73 -15.79 -1.91 11.96
CA ALA A 73 -15.53 -0.69 11.19
C ALA A 73 -14.90 0.41 12.04
N SER A 74 -15.20 0.47 13.34
CA SER A 74 -14.62 1.47 14.24
C SER A 74 -13.12 1.31 14.48
N ILE A 75 -12.54 0.12 14.19
CA ILE A 75 -11.08 -0.08 14.20
C ILE A 75 -10.36 0.86 13.22
N PHE A 76 -11.03 1.22 12.13
CA PHE A 76 -10.50 2.09 11.08
C PHE A 76 -10.80 3.58 11.29
N TYR A 77 -11.59 3.91 12.32
CA TYR A 77 -11.96 5.32 12.59
C TYR A 77 -10.74 6.19 12.85
N ASP A 78 -10.66 7.33 12.16
CA ASP A 78 -9.52 8.25 12.16
C ASP A 78 -8.15 7.61 11.81
N ARG A 79 -8.15 6.44 11.17
CA ARG A 79 -6.93 5.70 10.77
C ARG A 79 -6.80 5.52 9.27
N GLN A 80 -7.73 6.08 8.52
CA GLN A 80 -7.79 5.99 7.06
C GLN A 80 -7.17 7.22 6.40
N VAL A 81 -6.57 7.00 5.24
CA VAL A 81 -6.17 8.02 4.29
C VAL A 81 -6.74 7.63 2.93
N VAL A 82 -7.32 8.57 2.22
CA VAL A 82 -7.86 8.36 0.88
C VAL A 82 -7.02 9.13 -0.13
N ASP A 83 -6.62 8.45 -1.19
CA ASP A 83 -6.02 9.07 -2.36
C ASP A 83 -6.89 8.84 -3.60
N LYS A 84 -7.69 9.83 -3.96
CA LYS A 84 -8.54 9.78 -5.17
C LYS A 84 -7.74 9.95 -6.47
N ASN A 85 -6.49 10.36 -6.38
CA ASN A 85 -5.61 10.61 -7.52
C ASN A 85 -4.59 9.47 -7.74
N TYR A 86 -4.83 8.29 -7.15
CA TYR A 86 -3.96 7.15 -7.35
C TYR A 86 -4.02 6.70 -8.82
N GLY A 87 -2.85 6.72 -9.50
CA GLY A 87 -2.76 6.41 -10.93
C GLY A 87 -2.58 4.93 -11.24
N GLY A 88 -2.31 4.09 -10.24
CA GLY A 88 -2.12 2.64 -10.39
C GLY A 88 -0.78 2.22 -10.97
N LEU A 89 0.12 3.15 -11.26
CA LEU A 89 1.44 2.86 -11.86
C LEU A 89 2.55 2.70 -10.83
N ALA A 90 2.33 3.19 -9.60
CA ALA A 90 3.24 3.08 -8.44
C ALA A 90 4.72 3.34 -8.75
N PHE A 91 5.02 4.27 -9.66
CA PHE A 91 6.37 4.74 -9.89
C PHE A 91 6.88 5.50 -8.67
N GLU A 92 8.19 5.77 -8.62
CA GLU A 92 8.85 6.37 -7.46
C GLU A 92 8.20 7.69 -6.98
N GLU A 93 7.74 8.52 -7.90
CA GLU A 93 7.06 9.78 -7.57
C GLU A 93 5.72 9.51 -6.88
N GLU A 94 4.94 8.60 -7.41
CA GLU A 94 3.67 8.18 -6.82
C GLU A 94 3.90 7.49 -5.48
N GLY A 95 4.87 6.59 -5.39
CA GLY A 95 5.24 5.93 -4.14
C GLY A 95 5.64 6.93 -3.05
N SER A 96 6.43 7.94 -3.40
CA SER A 96 6.83 9.02 -2.48
C SER A 96 5.63 9.87 -2.03
N ARG A 97 4.68 10.14 -2.93
CA ARG A 97 3.43 10.86 -2.62
C ARG A 97 2.56 10.04 -1.66
N CYS A 98 2.39 8.75 -1.92
CA CYS A 98 1.64 7.84 -1.05
C CYS A 98 2.28 7.74 0.34
N ALA A 99 3.61 7.62 0.40
CA ALA A 99 4.33 7.58 1.67
C ALA A 99 4.15 8.86 2.49
N LYS A 100 4.11 10.04 1.85
CA LYS A 100 3.81 11.30 2.54
C LYS A 100 2.40 11.30 3.15
N LEU A 101 1.41 10.76 2.47
CA LEU A 101 0.05 10.62 2.98
C LEU A 101 -0.02 9.70 4.21
N LEU A 102 0.84 8.68 4.26
CA LEU A 102 0.98 7.74 5.38
C LEU A 102 1.98 8.18 6.45
N SER A 103 2.51 9.41 6.38
CA SER A 103 3.55 9.88 7.32
C SER A 103 3.05 9.99 8.78
N ASN A 104 1.74 10.16 8.99
CA ASN A 104 1.17 10.13 10.33
C ASN A 104 1.04 8.68 10.81
N PRO A 105 1.72 8.27 11.94
CA PRO A 105 1.70 6.90 12.42
C PRO A 105 0.32 6.41 12.91
N LYS A 106 -0.64 7.29 13.10
CA LYS A 106 -2.04 6.92 13.38
C LYS A 106 -2.77 6.43 12.11
N LYS A 107 -2.31 6.83 10.92
CA LYS A 107 -2.91 6.49 9.64
C LYS A 107 -2.24 5.24 9.09
N HIS A 108 -2.96 4.14 9.04
CA HIS A 108 -2.42 2.85 8.60
C HIS A 108 -3.35 2.08 7.65
N THR A 109 -4.42 2.69 7.21
CA THR A 109 -5.28 2.16 6.15
C THR A 109 -5.30 3.17 5.02
N PHE A 110 -4.77 2.77 3.86
CA PHE A 110 -4.65 3.63 2.70
C PHE A 110 -5.61 3.17 1.61
N ILE A 111 -6.61 3.98 1.31
CA ILE A 111 -7.61 3.70 0.28
C ILE A 111 -7.17 4.40 -1.00
N MET A 112 -6.86 3.61 -2.01
CA MET A 112 -6.44 4.07 -3.33
C MET A 112 -7.64 4.10 -4.26
N GLY A 113 -8.09 5.28 -4.65
CA GLY A 113 -9.29 5.51 -5.45
C GLY A 113 -9.32 4.65 -6.72
N ASN A 114 -10.44 3.96 -6.95
CA ASN A 114 -10.66 3.05 -8.08
C ASN A 114 -9.65 1.90 -8.20
N HIS A 115 -8.94 1.56 -7.10
CA HIS A 115 -7.88 0.55 -7.17
C HIS A 115 -8.00 -0.50 -6.06
N GLY A 116 -7.77 -0.13 -4.81
CA GLY A 116 -7.76 -1.07 -3.68
C GLY A 116 -7.30 -0.42 -2.38
N ILE A 117 -6.77 -1.21 -1.48
CA ILE A 117 -6.19 -0.76 -0.20
C ILE A 117 -4.82 -1.33 0.01
#